data_d00a52bc19bdd1b64399f716b79e7b41
#
_entry.id   d00a52bc19bdd1b64399f716b79e7b41
#
_cell.length_a   1.000
_cell.length_b   1.000
_cell.length_c   1.000
_cell.angle_alpha   90.00
_cell.angle_beta   90.00
_cell.angle_gamma   90.00
#
_symmetry.space_group_name_H-M   'P 1'
#
loop_
_entity.id
_entity.type
_entity.pdbx_description
1 polymer ?
#
loop_
_entity_poly.entity_id
_entity_poly.type
_entity_poly.pdbx_seq_one_letter_code
_entity_poly.pdbx_strand_id
1 'polypeptide(L)'
;MNLSDYAAFFKAISDPTRLTVLQLLGSSAYGVLELSEMLDVKQSGMSHHLKVLSKAGWVDSRREGNSIYYRRSLGDAMNLQQQLFRELDQQPLPEPVLAQQQRIRAERLTRARQFFVEHANEFVLHQERIVLFEHYGPEALQLLDSLQRCPHERVLEVGPGKGEFLKALAQRFQRVVGIDISPVMLAQATDHLGHGSSVELIEGNTDTLLGQADRFDIIFYNMVLHHVPMPEAEIAQCALLLNPNGVLIVTDLCRHDQEWARDQCGDQWLGFEPEELHQWAGRHGLAHDQTRFLALRNGFQVQTQVYRNV
;
A
#
# COMPACT_ATOMS: atom_id res chain seq x y z
N MET A 1 30.23 10.53 -3.12
CA MET A 1 30.62 10.47 -1.69
C MET A 1 32.14 10.40 -1.61
N ASN A 2 32.76 11.14 -0.67
CA ASN A 2 34.18 11.04 -0.33
C ASN A 2 34.41 9.97 0.77
N LEU A 3 35.67 9.67 1.13
CA LEU A 3 35.99 8.66 2.15
C LEU A 3 35.37 8.93 3.53
N SER A 4 35.25 10.22 3.91
CA SER A 4 34.63 10.62 5.19
C SER A 4 33.12 10.35 5.15
N ASP A 5 32.48 10.59 4.01
CA ASP A 5 31.04 10.31 3.82
C ASP A 5 30.79 8.78 3.92
N TYR A 6 31.64 7.95 3.28
CA TYR A 6 31.58 6.50 3.42
C TYR A 6 31.75 6.05 4.86
N ALA A 7 32.72 6.60 5.59
CA ALA A 7 32.94 6.28 6.98
C ALA A 7 31.72 6.63 7.86
N ALA A 8 31.10 7.79 7.65
CA ALA A 8 29.88 8.19 8.34
C ALA A 8 28.71 7.28 7.99
N PHE A 9 28.54 6.93 6.72
CA PHE A 9 27.52 6.03 6.21
C PHE A 9 27.58 4.66 6.89
N PHE A 10 28.74 4.01 6.93
CA PHE A 10 28.91 2.72 7.60
C PHE A 10 28.82 2.80 9.12
N LYS A 11 29.33 3.86 9.73
CA LYS A 11 29.21 4.09 11.16
C LYS A 11 27.74 4.20 11.60
N ALA A 12 26.86 4.73 10.74
CA ALA A 12 25.44 4.82 11.06
C ALA A 12 24.77 3.46 11.24
N ILE A 13 25.26 2.40 10.62
CA ILE A 13 24.71 1.04 10.72
C ILE A 13 25.56 0.10 11.62
N SER A 14 26.59 0.59 12.29
CA SER A 14 27.43 -0.19 13.20
C SER A 14 26.79 -0.43 14.58
N ASP A 15 25.47 -0.48 14.65
CA ASP A 15 24.71 -0.66 15.89
C ASP A 15 23.55 -1.63 15.64
N PRO A 16 23.40 -2.70 16.47
CA PRO A 16 22.37 -3.72 16.26
C PRO A 16 20.95 -3.14 16.23
N THR A 17 20.63 -2.19 17.10
CA THR A 17 19.29 -1.56 17.14
C THR A 17 18.98 -0.87 15.83
N ARG A 18 19.94 -0.14 15.25
CA ARG A 18 19.74 0.54 13.96
C ARG A 18 19.59 -0.44 12.80
N LEU A 19 20.29 -1.56 12.82
CA LEU A 19 20.09 -2.63 11.82
C LEU A 19 18.70 -3.24 11.94
N THR A 20 18.22 -3.51 13.18
CA THR A 20 16.86 -4.01 13.40
C THR A 20 15.80 -2.98 13.01
N VAL A 21 16.04 -1.68 13.25
CA VAL A 21 15.17 -0.60 12.72
C VAL A 21 15.09 -0.67 11.18
N LEU A 22 16.23 -0.78 10.50
CA LEU A 22 16.25 -0.92 9.04
C LEU A 22 15.52 -2.18 8.57
N GLN A 23 15.64 -3.28 9.30
CA GLN A 23 14.93 -4.53 9.00
C GLN A 23 13.41 -4.33 9.11
N LEU A 24 12.93 -3.75 10.21
CA LEU A 24 11.51 -3.42 10.41
C LEU A 24 10.96 -2.52 9.28
N LEU A 25 11.74 -1.50 8.90
CA LEU A 25 11.40 -0.57 7.83
C LEU A 25 11.45 -1.18 6.41
N GLY A 26 11.81 -2.44 6.29
CA GLY A 26 11.72 -3.20 5.03
C GLY A 26 10.30 -3.65 4.69
N SER A 27 9.43 -3.76 5.68
CA SER A 27 8.06 -4.23 5.50
C SER A 27 7.02 -3.12 5.50
N SER A 28 7.32 -1.98 6.10
CA SER A 28 6.41 -0.82 6.18
C SER A 28 7.10 0.42 6.74
N ALA A 29 6.44 1.57 6.59
CA ALA A 29 6.81 2.78 7.33
C ALA A 29 6.25 2.73 8.77
N TYR A 30 7.07 3.15 9.73
CA TYR A 30 6.69 3.18 11.16
C TYR A 30 7.01 4.53 11.79
N GLY A 31 6.16 4.92 12.76
CA GLY A 31 6.39 6.08 13.62
C GLY A 31 7.43 5.80 14.72
N VAL A 32 7.96 6.87 15.31
CA VAL A 32 8.95 6.74 16.40
C VAL A 32 8.42 5.97 17.60
N LEU A 33 7.15 6.15 17.95
CA LEU A 33 6.52 5.45 19.09
C LEU A 33 6.38 3.94 18.82
N GLU A 34 5.97 3.57 17.63
CA GLU A 34 5.84 2.17 17.22
C GLU A 34 7.20 1.45 17.22
N LEU A 35 8.24 2.09 16.65
CA LEU A 35 9.60 1.54 16.68
C LEU A 35 10.16 1.45 18.12
N SER A 36 9.83 2.44 18.97
CA SER A 36 10.18 2.41 20.39
C SER A 36 9.57 1.23 21.12
N GLU A 37 8.32 0.95 20.83
CA GLU A 37 7.57 -0.16 21.42
C GLU A 37 8.05 -1.52 20.90
N MET A 38 8.25 -1.67 19.57
CA MET A 38 8.75 -2.92 18.98
C MET A 38 10.12 -3.34 19.53
N LEU A 39 10.97 -2.37 19.82
CA LEU A 39 12.37 -2.63 20.23
C LEU A 39 12.62 -2.44 21.73
N ASP A 40 11.58 -2.13 22.52
CA ASP A 40 11.68 -1.80 23.94
C ASP A 40 12.77 -0.73 24.24
N VAL A 41 12.79 0.32 23.41
CA VAL A 41 13.72 1.44 23.51
C VAL A 41 12.96 2.71 23.86
N LYS A 42 13.45 3.52 24.81
CA LYS A 42 12.83 4.80 25.13
C LYS A 42 12.74 5.69 23.89
N GLN A 43 11.63 6.42 23.74
CA GLN A 43 11.38 7.32 22.60
C GLN A 43 12.55 8.25 22.27
N SER A 44 13.21 8.82 23.29
CA SER A 44 14.37 9.71 23.09
C SER A 44 15.56 8.96 22.47
N GLY A 45 15.80 7.72 22.88
CA GLY A 45 16.83 6.84 22.29
C GLY A 45 16.50 6.49 20.84
N MET A 46 15.24 6.09 20.58
CA MET A 46 14.79 5.77 19.23
C MET A 46 14.88 7.00 18.30
N SER A 47 14.47 8.17 18.76
CA SER A 47 14.62 9.42 18.01
C SER A 47 16.08 9.72 17.68
N HIS A 48 17.01 9.38 18.57
CA HIS A 48 18.45 9.51 18.30
C HIS A 48 18.92 8.52 17.22
N HIS A 49 18.52 7.24 17.30
CA HIS A 49 18.85 6.23 16.28
C HIS A 49 18.33 6.65 14.90
N LEU A 50 17.09 7.09 14.81
CA LEU A 50 16.46 7.55 13.57
C LEU A 50 17.15 8.79 12.99
N LYS A 51 17.52 9.75 13.84
CA LYS A 51 18.30 10.93 13.41
C LYS A 51 19.67 10.56 12.85
N VAL A 52 20.36 9.57 13.44
CA VAL A 52 21.64 9.08 12.92
C VAL A 52 21.47 8.41 11.56
N LEU A 53 20.45 7.55 11.42
CA LEU A 53 20.13 6.86 10.16
C LEU A 53 19.72 7.86 9.06
N SER A 54 18.87 8.84 9.38
CA SER A 54 18.41 9.85 8.42
C SER A 54 19.55 10.75 7.94
N LYS A 55 20.41 11.20 8.87
CA LYS A 55 21.58 12.04 8.51
C LYS A 55 22.55 11.31 7.58
N ALA A 56 22.64 10.00 7.70
CA ALA A 56 23.50 9.17 6.87
C ALA A 56 22.81 8.66 5.57
N GLY A 57 21.55 9.01 5.33
CA GLY A 57 20.81 8.64 4.13
C GLY A 57 20.31 7.17 4.12
N TRP A 58 20.20 6.52 5.28
CA TRP A 58 19.63 5.17 5.39
C TRP A 58 18.11 5.15 5.47
N VAL A 59 17.51 6.20 6.02
CA VAL A 59 16.07 6.35 6.16
C VAL A 59 15.62 7.74 5.73
N ASP A 60 14.45 7.79 5.13
CA ASP A 60 13.69 9.00 4.88
C ASP A 60 12.58 9.13 5.91
N SER A 61 12.14 10.36 6.15
CA SER A 61 10.99 10.62 6.99
C SER A 61 9.91 11.34 6.21
N ARG A 62 8.67 10.97 6.46
CA ARG A 62 7.49 11.60 5.88
C ARG A 62 6.56 12.03 7.01
N ARG A 63 6.17 13.30 6.98
CA ARG A 63 5.15 13.79 7.90
C ARG A 63 3.78 13.46 7.35
N GLU A 64 2.95 12.85 8.22
CA GLU A 64 1.57 12.53 7.97
C GLU A 64 0.74 13.06 9.14
N GLY A 65 0.13 14.23 8.96
CA GLY A 65 -0.55 14.96 10.02
C GLY A 65 0.40 15.29 11.18
N ASN A 66 0.04 14.88 12.38
CA ASN A 66 0.84 15.08 13.59
C ASN A 66 1.93 14.01 13.80
N SER A 67 2.02 13.01 12.92
CA SER A 67 2.96 11.91 13.04
C SER A 67 4.09 12.02 12.01
N ILE A 68 5.27 11.54 12.38
CA ILE A 68 6.40 11.38 11.46
C ILE A 68 6.62 9.87 11.29
N TYR A 69 6.48 9.41 10.07
CA TYR A 69 6.78 8.04 9.67
C TYR A 69 8.14 7.96 9.02
N TYR A 70 8.87 6.90 9.34
CA TYR A 70 10.17 6.59 8.76
C TYR A 70 10.07 5.39 7.85
N ARG A 71 10.85 5.40 6.78
CA ARG A 71 10.98 4.31 5.82
C ARG A 71 12.43 4.20 5.37
N ARG A 72 12.80 3.09 4.76
CA ARG A 72 14.11 2.99 4.09
C ARG A 72 14.22 4.06 3.02
N SER A 73 15.39 4.69 2.92
CA SER A 73 15.63 5.69 1.89
C SER A 73 15.52 5.07 0.51
N LEU A 74 14.82 5.78 -0.39
CA LEU A 74 14.61 5.40 -1.77
C LEU A 74 15.59 6.11 -2.72
N GLY A 75 16.51 6.96 -2.17
CA GLY A 75 17.46 7.74 -2.96
C GLY A 75 18.29 6.89 -3.93
N ASP A 76 19.09 7.54 -4.77
CA ASP A 76 20.05 6.92 -5.71
C ASP A 76 21.02 6.01 -4.96
N ALA A 77 20.42 5.04 -4.31
CA ALA A 77 21.06 4.14 -3.38
C ALA A 77 22.19 3.44 -4.11
N MET A 78 23.37 3.66 -3.60
CA MET A 78 24.52 2.88 -3.98
C MET A 78 24.11 1.40 -3.95
N ASN A 79 24.53 0.68 -4.96
CA ASN A 79 24.30 -0.77 -5.11
C ASN A 79 24.49 -1.54 -3.78
N LEU A 80 25.36 -1.01 -2.91
CA LEU A 80 25.69 -1.53 -1.59
C LEU A 80 24.58 -1.39 -0.55
N GLN A 81 23.81 -0.27 -0.55
CA GLN A 81 22.69 -0.07 0.36
C GLN A 81 21.55 -1.05 0.05
N GLN A 82 21.23 -1.21 -1.22
CA GLN A 82 20.23 -2.18 -1.67
C GLN A 82 20.65 -3.62 -1.39
N GLN A 83 21.95 -3.91 -1.51
CA GLN A 83 22.46 -5.23 -1.16
C GLN A 83 22.32 -5.51 0.33
N LEU A 84 22.67 -4.54 1.19
CA LEU A 84 22.45 -4.69 2.63
C LEU A 84 20.97 -4.87 2.98
N PHE A 85 20.07 -4.12 2.36
CA PHE A 85 18.63 -4.28 2.59
C PHE A 85 18.17 -5.69 2.24
N ARG A 86 18.60 -6.24 1.11
CA ARG A 86 18.29 -7.64 0.74
C ARG A 86 18.81 -8.65 1.76
N GLU A 87 20.02 -8.46 2.26
CA GLU A 87 20.59 -9.34 3.31
C GLU A 87 19.80 -9.24 4.62
N LEU A 88 19.41 -8.03 5.02
CA LEU A 88 18.60 -7.83 6.23
C LEU A 88 17.20 -8.46 6.09
N ASP A 89 16.59 -8.41 4.90
CA ASP A 89 15.27 -8.98 4.67
C ASP A 89 15.25 -10.52 4.72
N GLN A 90 16.41 -11.16 4.51
CA GLN A 90 16.56 -12.61 4.66
C GLN A 90 16.76 -13.06 6.11
N GLN A 91 17.10 -12.14 7.02
CA GLN A 91 17.30 -12.49 8.43
C GLN A 91 15.97 -12.49 9.19
N PRO A 92 15.69 -13.49 10.02
CA PRO A 92 14.51 -13.46 10.86
C PRO A 92 14.61 -12.35 11.90
N LEU A 93 13.50 -11.67 12.17
CA LEU A 93 13.40 -10.78 13.32
C LEU A 93 13.46 -11.59 14.62
N PRO A 94 14.06 -11.05 15.71
CA PRO A 94 13.94 -11.66 17.03
C PRO A 94 12.46 -11.86 17.40
N GLU A 95 12.13 -13.02 17.99
CA GLU A 95 10.74 -13.39 18.32
C GLU A 95 9.95 -12.29 19.06
N PRO A 96 10.50 -11.62 20.11
CA PRO A 96 9.78 -10.55 20.78
C PRO A 96 9.47 -9.36 19.86
N VAL A 97 10.39 -9.02 18.94
CA VAL A 97 10.21 -7.91 17.99
C VAL A 97 9.16 -8.27 16.95
N LEU A 98 9.18 -9.50 16.43
CA LEU A 98 8.18 -10.01 15.49
C LEU A 98 6.78 -10.00 16.11
N ALA A 99 6.63 -10.45 17.36
CA ALA A 99 5.36 -10.44 18.08
C ALA A 99 4.79 -9.01 18.23
N GLN A 100 5.65 -8.04 18.60
CA GLN A 100 5.25 -6.64 18.71
C GLN A 100 4.89 -6.03 17.34
N GLN A 101 5.64 -6.35 16.29
CA GLN A 101 5.32 -5.92 14.93
C GLN A 101 3.93 -6.43 14.51
N GLN A 102 3.65 -7.71 14.73
CA GLN A 102 2.35 -8.32 14.40
C GLN A 102 1.21 -7.65 15.20
N ARG A 103 1.42 -7.34 16.48
CA ARG A 103 0.44 -6.62 17.31
C ARG A 103 0.14 -5.23 16.74
N ILE A 104 1.16 -4.44 16.42
CA ILE A 104 0.99 -3.10 15.84
C ILE A 104 0.27 -3.17 14.48
N ARG A 105 0.58 -4.18 13.66
CA ARG A 105 -0.14 -4.44 12.40
C ARG A 105 -1.63 -4.68 12.66
N ALA A 106 -1.95 -5.57 13.59
CA ALA A 106 -3.34 -5.89 13.95
C ALA A 106 -4.10 -4.66 14.48
N GLU A 107 -3.45 -3.84 15.32
CA GLU A 107 -4.04 -2.60 15.84
C GLU A 107 -4.31 -1.56 14.75
N ARG A 108 -3.40 -1.41 13.77
CA ARG A 108 -3.62 -0.53 12.62
C ARG A 108 -4.80 -0.99 11.77
N LEU A 109 -4.88 -2.30 11.48
CA LEU A 109 -6.00 -2.88 10.72
C LEU A 109 -7.32 -2.73 11.45
N THR A 110 -7.34 -2.95 12.77
CA THR A 110 -8.54 -2.77 13.60
C THR A 110 -9.03 -1.33 13.57
N ARG A 111 -8.13 -0.35 13.68
CA ARG A 111 -8.47 1.08 13.58
C ARG A 111 -9.01 1.45 12.21
N ALA A 112 -8.38 0.96 11.13
CA ALA A 112 -8.87 1.19 9.77
C ALA A 112 -10.27 0.60 9.58
N ARG A 113 -10.48 -0.66 9.98
CA ARG A 113 -11.80 -1.31 9.92
C ARG A 113 -12.87 -0.54 10.69
N GLN A 114 -12.56 -0.13 11.92
CA GLN A 114 -13.48 0.62 12.76
C GLN A 114 -13.91 1.93 12.11
N PHE A 115 -12.97 2.67 11.50
CA PHE A 115 -13.28 3.90 10.79
C PHE A 115 -14.33 3.66 9.69
N PHE A 116 -14.12 2.66 8.82
CA PHE A 116 -15.06 2.37 7.73
C PHE A 116 -16.40 1.78 8.19
N VAL A 117 -16.46 1.13 9.36
CA VAL A 117 -17.73 0.68 9.93
C VAL A 117 -18.54 1.87 10.49
N GLU A 118 -17.87 2.79 11.18
CA GLU A 118 -18.52 3.92 11.85
C GLU A 118 -18.91 5.04 10.88
N HIS A 119 -18.12 5.26 9.80
CA HIS A 119 -18.26 6.42 8.92
C HIS A 119 -18.64 6.05 7.47
N ALA A 120 -19.06 4.81 7.18
CA ALA A 120 -19.29 4.33 5.81
C ALA A 120 -20.15 5.26 4.93
N ASN A 121 -21.21 5.83 5.49
CA ASN A 121 -22.11 6.72 4.73
C ASN A 121 -21.51 8.11 4.48
N GLU A 122 -20.80 8.65 5.45
CA GLU A 122 -20.15 9.96 5.37
C GLU A 122 -18.89 9.88 4.49
N PHE A 123 -18.16 8.78 4.61
CA PHE A 123 -16.97 8.47 3.82
C PHE A 123 -17.21 8.61 2.32
N VAL A 124 -18.29 8.00 1.83
CA VAL A 124 -18.64 8.06 0.42
C VAL A 124 -18.83 9.51 -0.06
N LEU A 125 -19.57 10.33 0.70
CA LEU A 125 -19.80 11.73 0.39
C LEU A 125 -18.52 12.56 0.40
N HIS A 126 -17.59 12.24 1.31
CA HIS A 126 -16.31 12.96 1.41
C HIS A 126 -15.34 12.54 0.31
N GLN A 127 -15.29 11.25 -0.02
CA GLN A 127 -14.45 10.76 -1.11
C GLN A 127 -14.89 11.30 -2.47
N GLU A 128 -16.19 11.47 -2.70
CA GLU A 128 -16.74 12.12 -3.90
C GLU A 128 -16.26 13.59 -4.06
N ARG A 129 -15.87 14.25 -2.97
CA ARG A 129 -15.23 15.59 -3.03
C ARG A 129 -13.79 15.54 -3.52
N ILE A 130 -13.10 14.41 -3.33
CA ILE A 130 -11.76 14.19 -3.87
C ILE A 130 -11.88 13.85 -5.35
N VAL A 131 -12.56 12.72 -5.67
CA VAL A 131 -12.75 12.27 -7.04
C VAL A 131 -14.01 11.40 -7.15
N LEU A 132 -14.79 11.61 -8.19
CA LEU A 132 -15.92 10.75 -8.54
C LEU A 132 -15.43 9.55 -9.37
N PHE A 133 -16.10 8.41 -9.21
CA PHE A 133 -15.85 7.22 -10.05
C PHE A 133 -15.91 7.55 -11.54
N GLU A 134 -16.83 8.43 -11.97
CA GLU A 134 -16.99 8.88 -13.35
C GLU A 134 -15.75 9.51 -13.97
N HIS A 135 -14.81 9.99 -13.15
CA HIS A 135 -13.57 10.59 -13.63
C HIS A 135 -12.46 9.55 -13.83
N TYR A 136 -12.23 8.65 -12.86
CA TYR A 136 -11.12 7.71 -12.93
C TYR A 136 -11.51 6.31 -13.44
N GLY A 137 -12.75 5.88 -13.20
CA GLY A 137 -13.24 4.55 -13.59
C GLY A 137 -13.14 4.28 -15.08
N PRO A 138 -13.64 5.18 -15.96
CA PRO A 138 -13.50 5.03 -17.40
C PRO A 138 -12.03 4.95 -17.85
N GLU A 139 -11.16 5.74 -17.27
CA GLU A 139 -9.71 5.73 -17.58
C GLU A 139 -9.07 4.38 -17.19
N ALA A 140 -9.39 3.85 -15.99
CA ALA A 140 -8.92 2.56 -15.54
C ALA A 140 -9.45 1.41 -16.43
N LEU A 141 -10.72 1.47 -16.86
CA LEU A 141 -11.31 0.51 -17.79
C LEU A 141 -10.69 0.59 -19.19
N GLN A 142 -10.46 1.78 -19.71
CA GLN A 142 -9.78 1.96 -21.00
C GLN A 142 -8.35 1.44 -20.97
N LEU A 143 -7.66 1.63 -19.85
CA LEU A 143 -6.34 1.06 -19.62
C LEU A 143 -6.41 -0.48 -19.63
N LEU A 144 -7.36 -1.06 -18.87
CA LEU A 144 -7.59 -2.50 -18.85
C LEU A 144 -7.88 -3.05 -20.25
N ASP A 145 -8.77 -2.40 -21.03
CA ASP A 145 -9.11 -2.82 -22.38
C ASP A 145 -7.86 -2.80 -23.29
N SER A 146 -6.92 -1.87 -23.08
CA SER A 146 -5.65 -1.80 -23.83
C SER A 146 -4.70 -2.97 -23.57
N LEU A 147 -4.83 -3.64 -22.43
CA LEU A 147 -4.01 -4.81 -22.06
C LEU A 147 -4.45 -6.10 -22.76
N GLN A 148 -5.58 -6.09 -23.52
CA GLN A 148 -6.11 -7.22 -24.28
C GLN A 148 -6.25 -8.51 -23.45
N ARG A 149 -6.82 -8.39 -22.25
CA ARG A 149 -7.00 -9.51 -21.31
C ARG A 149 -8.15 -10.43 -21.73
N CYS A 150 -8.06 -11.69 -21.28
CA CYS A 150 -9.04 -12.72 -21.65
C CYS A 150 -10.26 -12.70 -20.68
N PRO A 151 -11.50 -12.85 -21.17
CA PRO A 151 -12.69 -12.88 -20.31
C PRO A 151 -12.74 -14.03 -19.29
N HIS A 152 -11.94 -15.07 -19.45
CA HIS A 152 -11.86 -16.19 -18.52
C HIS A 152 -10.89 -15.97 -17.35
N GLU A 153 -10.14 -14.88 -17.38
CA GLU A 153 -9.21 -14.54 -16.32
C GLU A 153 -9.95 -14.26 -15.01
N ARG A 154 -9.25 -14.58 -13.90
CA ARG A 154 -9.75 -14.31 -12.55
C ARG A 154 -9.26 -12.95 -12.08
N VAL A 155 -10.21 -12.10 -11.71
CA VAL A 155 -9.96 -10.70 -11.36
C VAL A 155 -10.32 -10.43 -9.91
N LEU A 156 -9.46 -9.73 -9.20
CA LEU A 156 -9.69 -9.24 -7.83
C LEU A 156 -9.76 -7.72 -7.82
N GLU A 157 -10.75 -7.16 -7.15
CA GLU A 157 -10.75 -5.78 -6.71
C GLU A 157 -10.65 -5.73 -5.17
N VAL A 158 -9.65 -5.03 -4.66
CA VAL A 158 -9.46 -4.80 -3.22
C VAL A 158 -10.09 -3.45 -2.87
N GLY A 159 -10.97 -3.46 -1.85
CA GLY A 159 -11.71 -2.27 -1.42
C GLY A 159 -12.70 -1.77 -2.46
N PRO A 160 -13.68 -2.56 -2.91
CA PRO A 160 -14.57 -2.20 -4.01
C PRO A 160 -15.54 -1.05 -3.67
N GLY A 161 -15.57 -0.58 -2.45
CA GLY A 161 -16.48 0.48 -2.03
C GLY A 161 -17.94 0.14 -2.33
N LYS A 162 -18.62 0.99 -3.09
CA LYS A 162 -20.02 0.75 -3.54
C LYS A 162 -20.14 -0.32 -4.65
N GLY A 163 -19.04 -0.86 -5.17
CA GLY A 163 -19.06 -1.89 -6.21
C GLY A 163 -19.24 -1.39 -7.64
N GLU A 164 -19.05 -0.09 -7.90
CA GLU A 164 -19.22 0.49 -9.25
C GLU A 164 -18.24 -0.13 -10.24
N PHE A 165 -16.98 -0.26 -9.85
CA PHE A 165 -15.97 -0.86 -10.71
C PHE A 165 -16.13 -2.38 -10.80
N LEU A 166 -16.49 -3.08 -9.71
CA LEU A 166 -16.85 -4.51 -9.75
C LEU A 166 -17.93 -4.82 -10.77
N LYS A 167 -18.97 -3.97 -10.84
CA LYS A 167 -20.05 -4.12 -11.82
C LYS A 167 -19.54 -4.01 -13.26
N ALA A 168 -18.61 -3.08 -13.50
CA ALA A 168 -17.98 -2.93 -14.80
C ALA A 168 -17.04 -4.10 -15.14
N LEU A 169 -16.34 -4.67 -14.14
CA LEU A 169 -15.52 -5.87 -14.30
C LEU A 169 -16.39 -7.09 -14.60
N ALA A 170 -17.53 -7.27 -13.91
CA ALA A 170 -18.45 -8.40 -14.15
C ALA A 170 -19.05 -8.44 -15.56
N GLN A 171 -19.06 -7.31 -16.28
CA GLN A 171 -19.44 -7.25 -17.69
C GLN A 171 -18.35 -7.75 -18.64
N ARG A 172 -17.09 -7.83 -18.17
CA ARG A 172 -15.91 -8.18 -18.97
C ARG A 172 -15.34 -9.54 -18.63
N PHE A 173 -15.45 -9.95 -17.37
CA PHE A 173 -14.83 -11.15 -16.84
C PHE A 173 -15.86 -12.08 -16.19
N GLN A 174 -15.61 -13.38 -16.31
CA GLN A 174 -16.49 -14.42 -15.75
C GLN A 174 -16.21 -14.73 -14.27
N ARG A 175 -15.02 -14.38 -13.78
CA ARG A 175 -14.55 -14.68 -12.42
C ARG A 175 -14.06 -13.40 -11.74
N VAL A 176 -14.98 -12.71 -11.11
CA VAL A 176 -14.69 -11.45 -10.41
C VAL A 176 -14.87 -11.63 -8.92
N VAL A 177 -13.87 -11.23 -8.16
CA VAL A 177 -13.85 -11.25 -6.69
C VAL A 177 -13.67 -9.83 -6.18
N GLY A 178 -14.47 -9.44 -5.20
CA GLY A 178 -14.30 -8.22 -4.42
C GLY A 178 -13.95 -8.57 -2.97
N ILE A 179 -12.93 -7.94 -2.38
CA ILE A 179 -12.59 -8.13 -0.97
C ILE A 179 -12.56 -6.79 -0.25
N ASP A 180 -13.19 -6.71 0.92
CA ASP A 180 -13.21 -5.51 1.76
C ASP A 180 -13.19 -5.87 3.25
N ILE A 181 -12.48 -5.07 4.04
CA ILE A 181 -12.44 -5.23 5.50
C ILE A 181 -13.74 -4.81 6.19
N SER A 182 -14.60 -4.05 5.51
CA SER A 182 -15.83 -3.48 6.03
C SER A 182 -17.06 -4.28 5.54
N PRO A 183 -17.79 -4.97 6.43
CA PRO A 183 -19.03 -5.62 6.06
C PRO A 183 -20.10 -4.64 5.57
N VAL A 184 -20.03 -3.38 6.02
CA VAL A 184 -20.97 -2.33 5.57
C VAL A 184 -20.72 -1.97 4.11
N MET A 185 -19.45 -1.83 3.69
CA MET A 185 -19.09 -1.57 2.30
C MET A 185 -19.48 -2.76 1.40
N LEU A 186 -19.24 -4.00 1.85
CA LEU A 186 -19.67 -5.19 1.11
C LEU A 186 -21.20 -5.27 0.93
N ALA A 187 -21.97 -4.86 1.94
CA ALA A 187 -23.43 -4.78 1.82
C ALA A 187 -23.85 -3.76 0.74
N GLN A 188 -23.23 -2.57 0.72
CA GLN A 188 -23.49 -1.56 -0.31
C GLN A 188 -23.11 -2.07 -1.72
N ALA A 189 -21.95 -2.75 -1.83
CA ALA A 189 -21.55 -3.37 -3.10
C ALA A 189 -22.54 -4.43 -3.54
N THR A 190 -23.05 -5.27 -2.62
CA THR A 190 -24.07 -6.29 -2.92
C THR A 190 -25.35 -5.66 -3.48
N ASP A 191 -25.83 -4.59 -2.84
CA ASP A 191 -27.02 -3.87 -3.28
C ASP A 191 -26.85 -3.26 -4.68
N HIS A 192 -25.67 -2.69 -4.93
CA HIS A 192 -25.34 -2.06 -6.22
C HIS A 192 -25.17 -3.09 -7.37
N LEU A 193 -24.57 -4.25 -7.07
CA LEU A 193 -24.43 -5.34 -8.04
C LEU A 193 -25.76 -5.98 -8.41
N GLY A 194 -26.72 -5.99 -7.49
CA GLY A 194 -28.05 -6.55 -7.68
C GLY A 194 -28.10 -8.08 -7.59
N HIS A 195 -29.31 -8.62 -7.54
CA HIS A 195 -29.53 -10.06 -7.44
C HIS A 195 -29.03 -10.81 -8.67
N GLY A 196 -28.34 -11.93 -8.44
CA GLY A 196 -27.86 -12.81 -9.52
C GLY A 196 -26.51 -12.40 -10.12
N SER A 197 -25.81 -11.45 -9.51
CA SER A 197 -24.41 -11.15 -9.86
C SER A 197 -23.52 -12.37 -9.65
N SER A 198 -22.62 -12.64 -10.59
CA SER A 198 -21.59 -13.69 -10.51
C SER A 198 -20.35 -13.26 -9.72
N VAL A 199 -20.38 -12.06 -9.13
CA VAL A 199 -19.26 -11.52 -8.34
C VAL A 199 -19.24 -12.20 -6.97
N GLU A 200 -18.08 -12.73 -6.61
CA GLU A 200 -17.81 -13.25 -5.27
C GLU A 200 -17.36 -12.09 -4.35
N LEU A 201 -18.01 -11.92 -3.21
CA LEU A 201 -17.65 -10.91 -2.22
C LEU A 201 -17.10 -11.58 -0.95
N ILE A 202 -15.93 -11.15 -0.49
CA ILE A 202 -15.22 -11.72 0.64
C ILE A 202 -14.96 -10.63 1.68
N GLU A 203 -15.32 -10.90 2.95
CA GLU A 203 -14.92 -10.03 4.06
C GLU A 203 -13.49 -10.37 4.49
N GLY A 204 -12.60 -9.39 4.44
CA GLY A 204 -11.20 -9.53 4.81
C GLY A 204 -10.27 -8.58 4.06
N ASN A 205 -9.00 -8.87 4.14
CA ASN A 205 -7.92 -8.20 3.39
C ASN A 205 -7.17 -9.23 2.55
N THR A 206 -6.12 -8.83 1.86
CA THR A 206 -5.30 -9.72 1.03
C THR A 206 -4.67 -10.89 1.80
N ASP A 207 -4.37 -10.73 3.12
CA ASP A 207 -3.89 -11.84 3.96
C ASP A 207 -4.91 -12.99 4.00
N THR A 208 -6.21 -12.71 3.95
CA THR A 208 -7.29 -13.71 3.94
C THR A 208 -7.21 -14.64 2.72
N LEU A 209 -6.67 -14.13 1.62
CA LEU A 209 -6.53 -14.86 0.36
C LEU A 209 -5.21 -15.64 0.27
N LEU A 210 -4.22 -15.30 1.11
CA LEU A 210 -2.96 -16.03 1.17
C LEU A 210 -3.20 -17.45 1.68
N GLY A 211 -2.70 -18.43 0.96
CA GLY A 211 -2.92 -19.87 1.28
C GLY A 211 -4.10 -20.51 0.57
N GLN A 212 -4.93 -19.76 -0.15
CA GLN A 212 -5.84 -20.32 -1.13
C GLN A 212 -5.07 -20.83 -2.34
N ALA A 213 -5.56 -21.91 -2.97
CA ALA A 213 -4.90 -22.50 -4.14
C ALA A 213 -5.00 -21.59 -5.38
N ASP A 214 -6.06 -20.81 -5.44
CA ASP A 214 -6.40 -19.98 -6.59
C ASP A 214 -5.72 -18.62 -6.55
N ARG A 215 -5.01 -18.28 -7.63
CA ARG A 215 -4.38 -16.98 -7.85
C ARG A 215 -5.22 -16.14 -8.80
N PHE A 216 -4.80 -14.87 -8.98
CA PHE A 216 -5.48 -13.91 -9.84
C PHE A 216 -4.62 -13.56 -11.05
N ASP A 217 -5.28 -13.28 -12.16
CA ASP A 217 -4.63 -12.78 -13.37
C ASP A 217 -4.54 -11.26 -13.37
N ILE A 218 -5.49 -10.60 -12.68
CA ILE A 218 -5.52 -9.16 -12.52
C ILE A 218 -5.94 -8.81 -11.09
N ILE A 219 -5.23 -7.87 -10.46
CA ILE A 219 -5.59 -7.30 -9.15
C ILE A 219 -5.72 -5.79 -9.30
N PHE A 220 -6.80 -5.22 -8.79
CA PHE A 220 -7.07 -3.78 -8.76
C PHE A 220 -7.07 -3.23 -7.35
N TYR A 221 -6.46 -2.05 -7.20
CA TYR A 221 -6.66 -1.09 -6.13
C TYR A 221 -7.16 0.21 -6.76
N ASN A 222 -8.39 0.60 -6.48
CA ASN A 222 -8.97 1.82 -7.02
C ASN A 222 -9.36 2.76 -5.89
N MET A 223 -8.56 3.79 -5.65
CA MET A 223 -8.75 4.78 -4.58
C MET A 223 -8.85 4.14 -3.19
N VAL A 224 -7.94 3.20 -2.90
CA VAL A 224 -7.95 2.40 -1.66
C VAL A 224 -6.59 2.35 -0.99
N LEU A 225 -5.49 2.31 -1.74
CA LEU A 225 -4.17 2.07 -1.17
C LEU A 225 -3.76 3.13 -0.14
N HIS A 226 -4.23 4.38 -0.31
CA HIS A 226 -4.00 5.46 0.65
C HIS A 226 -4.75 5.28 1.99
N HIS A 227 -5.74 4.39 2.07
CA HIS A 227 -6.40 3.99 3.31
C HIS A 227 -5.74 2.79 3.98
N VAL A 228 -4.89 2.07 3.25
CA VAL A 228 -4.23 0.86 3.74
C VAL A 228 -3.13 1.21 4.74
N PRO A 229 -3.14 0.63 5.96
CA PRO A 229 -2.13 0.96 6.97
C PRO A 229 -0.69 0.63 6.57
N MET A 230 -0.50 -0.34 5.67
CA MET A 230 0.82 -0.81 5.23
C MET A 230 0.83 -1.10 3.73
N PRO A 231 0.85 -0.05 2.88
CA PRO A 231 0.67 -0.18 1.44
C PRO A 231 1.75 -1.00 0.74
N GLU A 232 3.01 -0.91 1.18
CA GLU A 232 4.10 -1.73 0.63
C GLU A 232 3.87 -3.23 0.89
N ALA A 233 3.40 -3.59 2.09
CA ALA A 233 3.09 -4.98 2.41
C ALA A 233 1.93 -5.52 1.56
N GLU A 234 0.92 -4.70 1.27
CA GLU A 234 -0.18 -5.06 0.37
C GLU A 234 0.31 -5.33 -1.06
N ILE A 235 1.21 -4.49 -1.58
CA ILE A 235 1.84 -4.72 -2.90
C ILE A 235 2.63 -6.04 -2.90
N ALA A 236 3.35 -6.35 -1.82
CA ALA A 236 4.06 -7.62 -1.66
C ALA A 236 3.10 -8.82 -1.70
N GLN A 237 1.96 -8.72 -1.02
CA GLN A 237 0.92 -9.76 -1.03
C GLN A 237 0.29 -9.92 -2.41
N CYS A 238 0.04 -8.81 -3.13
CA CYS A 238 -0.44 -8.88 -4.50
C CYS A 238 0.52 -9.65 -5.41
N ALA A 239 1.83 -9.46 -5.26
CA ALA A 239 2.82 -10.24 -6.03
C ALA A 239 2.72 -11.75 -5.77
N LEU A 240 2.40 -12.14 -4.52
CA LEU A 240 2.19 -13.56 -4.16
C LEU A 240 0.85 -14.11 -4.67
N LEU A 241 -0.18 -13.26 -4.78
CA LEU A 241 -1.52 -13.62 -5.25
C LEU A 241 -1.65 -13.63 -6.77
N LEU A 242 -0.75 -12.99 -7.50
CA LEU A 242 -0.77 -12.97 -8.95
C LEU A 242 -0.24 -14.24 -9.58
N ASN A 243 -0.88 -14.66 -10.67
CA ASN A 243 -0.34 -15.66 -11.60
C ASN A 243 0.93 -15.11 -12.29
N PRO A 244 1.81 -15.97 -12.82
CA PRO A 244 2.86 -15.55 -13.76
C PRO A 244 2.26 -14.73 -14.91
N ASN A 245 2.86 -13.60 -15.26
CA ASN A 245 2.34 -12.60 -16.20
C ASN A 245 1.03 -11.93 -15.77
N GLY A 246 0.59 -12.13 -14.53
CA GLY A 246 -0.54 -11.40 -13.95
C GLY A 246 -0.23 -9.91 -13.81
N VAL A 247 -1.26 -9.10 -13.62
CA VAL A 247 -1.15 -7.63 -13.63
C VAL A 247 -1.73 -7.04 -12.35
N LEU A 248 -0.96 -6.18 -11.69
CA LEU A 248 -1.45 -5.29 -10.63
C LEU A 248 -1.70 -3.91 -11.22
N ILE A 249 -2.91 -3.39 -11.01
CA ILE A 249 -3.31 -2.04 -11.42
C ILE A 249 -3.66 -1.24 -10.16
N VAL A 250 -2.94 -0.16 -9.92
CA VAL A 250 -3.15 0.73 -8.78
C VAL A 250 -3.56 2.10 -9.31
N THR A 251 -4.82 2.47 -9.08
CA THR A 251 -5.33 3.82 -9.31
C THR A 251 -5.46 4.50 -7.95
N ASP A 252 -4.65 5.54 -7.70
CA ASP A 252 -4.61 6.19 -6.40
C ASP A 252 -4.17 7.65 -6.50
N LEU A 253 -4.25 8.38 -5.39
CA LEU A 253 -3.84 9.77 -5.30
C LEU A 253 -2.33 9.92 -5.47
N CYS A 254 -1.90 10.88 -6.30
CA CYS A 254 -0.57 11.42 -6.19
C CYS A 254 -0.43 12.14 -4.84
N ARG A 255 0.80 12.26 -4.34
CA ARG A 255 1.07 12.95 -3.09
C ARG A 255 0.51 14.37 -3.10
N HIS A 256 -0.14 14.74 -2.00
CA HIS A 256 -0.73 16.06 -1.75
C HIS A 256 -0.56 16.48 -0.29
N ASP A 257 -0.97 17.71 0.04
CA ASP A 257 -0.87 18.32 1.37
C ASP A 257 -2.24 18.67 1.98
N GLN A 258 -3.32 18.13 1.44
CA GLN A 258 -4.68 18.43 1.88
C GLN A 258 -5.04 17.61 3.12
N GLU A 259 -4.68 18.09 4.31
CA GLU A 259 -4.85 17.41 5.61
C GLU A 259 -6.31 17.03 5.94
N TRP A 260 -7.31 17.75 5.39
CA TRP A 260 -8.72 17.45 5.63
C TRP A 260 -9.14 16.03 5.15
N ALA A 261 -8.46 15.51 4.13
CA ALA A 261 -8.72 14.15 3.61
C ALA A 261 -8.47 13.08 4.69
N ARG A 262 -7.47 13.29 5.54
CA ARG A 262 -7.18 12.42 6.68
C ARG A 262 -8.33 12.36 7.67
N ASP A 263 -8.83 13.52 8.06
CA ASP A 263 -9.84 13.62 9.12
C ASP A 263 -11.24 13.22 8.63
N GLN A 264 -11.55 13.47 7.36
CA GLN A 264 -12.89 13.26 6.80
C GLN A 264 -13.01 11.98 5.98
N CYS A 265 -11.93 11.56 5.31
CA CYS A 265 -11.94 10.36 4.46
C CYS A 265 -11.18 9.18 5.09
N GLY A 266 -10.50 9.36 6.23
CA GLY A 266 -9.74 8.29 6.88
C GLY A 266 -8.43 7.94 6.16
N ASP A 267 -7.89 8.86 5.37
CA ASP A 267 -6.64 8.67 4.67
C ASP A 267 -5.50 8.42 5.66
N GLN A 268 -4.87 7.26 5.56
CA GLN A 268 -3.67 6.97 6.33
C GLN A 268 -2.46 7.70 5.72
N TRP A 269 -2.47 7.83 4.41
CA TRP A 269 -1.43 8.44 3.59
C TRP A 269 -2.05 9.50 2.68
N LEU A 270 -1.42 10.68 2.60
CA LEU A 270 -1.85 11.74 1.70
C LEU A 270 -1.29 11.50 0.27
N GLY A 271 -1.73 10.39 -0.34
CA GLY A 271 -1.30 9.94 -1.67
C GLY A 271 0.17 9.46 -1.72
N PHE A 272 0.65 9.09 -2.88
CA PHE A 272 1.96 8.48 -3.09
C PHE A 272 2.73 9.15 -4.24
N GLU A 273 4.05 9.23 -4.11
CA GLU A 273 4.90 9.55 -5.26
C GLU A 273 4.93 8.33 -6.21
N PRO A 274 4.91 8.53 -7.54
CA PRO A 274 4.98 7.42 -8.51
C PRO A 274 6.18 6.51 -8.29
N GLU A 275 7.35 7.09 -8.01
CA GLU A 275 8.60 6.40 -7.78
C GLU A 275 8.54 5.49 -6.55
N GLU A 276 7.76 5.88 -5.54
CA GLU A 276 7.54 5.11 -4.32
C GLU A 276 6.81 3.79 -4.64
N LEU A 277 5.72 3.86 -5.40
CA LEU A 277 4.98 2.68 -5.86
C LEU A 277 5.84 1.79 -6.77
N HIS A 278 6.62 2.38 -7.69
CA HIS A 278 7.53 1.63 -8.57
C HIS A 278 8.58 0.85 -7.79
N GLN A 279 9.13 1.45 -6.75
CA GLN A 279 10.16 0.80 -5.94
C GLN A 279 9.58 -0.32 -5.07
N TRP A 280 8.39 -0.13 -4.49
CA TRP A 280 7.71 -1.20 -3.76
C TRP A 280 7.39 -2.37 -4.68
N ALA A 281 6.79 -2.12 -5.83
CA ALA A 281 6.50 -3.14 -6.82
C ALA A 281 7.76 -3.90 -7.27
N GLY A 282 8.82 -3.16 -7.64
CA GLY A 282 10.07 -3.74 -8.10
C GLY A 282 10.78 -4.63 -7.08
N ARG A 283 10.70 -4.31 -5.76
CA ARG A 283 11.26 -5.16 -4.70
C ARG A 283 10.57 -6.52 -4.62
N HIS A 284 9.32 -6.60 -5.05
CA HIS A 284 8.52 -7.82 -4.99
C HIS A 284 8.33 -8.50 -6.35
N GLY A 285 9.20 -8.20 -7.33
CA GLY A 285 9.21 -8.88 -8.63
C GLY A 285 8.13 -8.39 -9.59
N LEU A 286 7.51 -7.24 -9.31
CA LEU A 286 6.54 -6.62 -10.20
C LEU A 286 7.22 -5.56 -11.06
N ALA A 287 7.32 -5.81 -12.37
CA ALA A 287 7.90 -4.88 -13.32
C ALA A 287 6.90 -3.79 -13.69
N HIS A 288 7.31 -2.53 -13.63
CA HIS A 288 6.49 -1.41 -14.10
C HIS A 288 6.27 -1.50 -15.62
N ASP A 289 5.04 -1.32 -16.06
CA ASP A 289 4.63 -1.37 -17.46
C ASP A 289 4.25 0.02 -17.98
N GLN A 290 3.28 0.68 -17.32
CA GLN A 290 2.83 2.00 -17.76
C GLN A 290 2.23 2.83 -16.61
N THR A 291 2.25 4.15 -16.80
CA THR A 291 1.66 5.14 -15.89
C THR A 291 0.72 6.05 -16.66
N ARG A 292 -0.41 6.40 -16.04
CA ARG A 292 -1.30 7.48 -16.48
C ARG A 292 -1.57 8.45 -15.34
N PHE A 293 -1.84 9.70 -15.68
CA PHE A 293 -2.19 10.75 -14.72
C PHE A 293 -3.49 11.43 -15.13
N LEU A 294 -4.32 11.70 -14.12
CA LEU A 294 -5.53 12.47 -14.24
C LEU A 294 -5.45 13.67 -13.28
N ALA A 295 -5.32 14.88 -13.82
CA ALA A 295 -5.35 16.10 -13.03
C ALA A 295 -6.79 16.54 -12.76
N LEU A 296 -7.12 16.82 -11.51
CA LEU A 296 -8.44 17.27 -11.09
C LEU A 296 -8.45 18.78 -10.82
N ARG A 297 -9.62 19.42 -10.98
CA ARG A 297 -9.76 20.87 -10.79
C ARG A 297 -9.71 21.33 -9.33
N ASN A 298 -9.84 20.40 -8.40
CA ASN A 298 -9.81 20.63 -6.95
C ASN A 298 -8.41 20.55 -6.32
N GLY A 299 -7.36 20.43 -7.15
CA GLY A 299 -5.96 20.38 -6.71
C GLY A 299 -5.44 18.97 -6.43
N PHE A 300 -6.27 17.95 -6.52
CA PHE A 300 -5.80 16.56 -6.49
C PHE A 300 -5.33 16.09 -7.87
N GLN A 301 -4.47 15.12 -7.87
CA GLN A 301 -4.07 14.36 -9.05
C GLN A 301 -4.18 12.87 -8.75
N VAL A 302 -4.75 12.13 -9.67
CA VAL A 302 -4.82 10.66 -9.62
C VAL A 302 -3.77 10.09 -10.55
N GLN A 303 -3.11 9.05 -10.12
CA GLN A 303 -2.21 8.23 -10.93
C GLN A 303 -2.78 6.82 -11.08
N THR A 304 -2.60 6.22 -12.26
CA THR A 304 -2.85 4.80 -12.49
C THR A 304 -1.55 4.16 -12.91
N GLN A 305 -1.10 3.19 -12.11
CA GLN A 305 0.14 2.45 -12.30
C GLN A 305 -0.17 1.01 -12.68
N VAL A 306 0.53 0.47 -13.66
CA VAL A 306 0.40 -0.93 -14.10
C VAL A 306 1.72 -1.65 -13.86
N TYR A 307 1.64 -2.80 -13.21
CA TYR A 307 2.77 -3.66 -12.92
C TYR A 307 2.51 -5.08 -13.39
N ARG A 308 3.53 -5.77 -13.89
CA ARG A 308 3.47 -7.17 -14.33
C ARG A 308 4.29 -8.07 -13.42
N ASN A 309 3.70 -9.19 -13.04
CA ASN A 309 4.42 -10.26 -12.35
C ASN A 309 5.30 -11.03 -13.37
N VAL A 310 6.62 -10.94 -13.22
CA VAL A 310 7.62 -11.46 -14.18
C VAL A 310 8.27 -12.72 -13.68
#